data_54c8d6f4df6b469080adc0d5c830cd44
#
_entry.id   54c8d6f4df6b469080adc0d5c830cd44
#
_cell.length_a   1.000
_cell.length_b   1.000
_cell.length_c   1.000
_cell.angle_alpha   90.00
_cell.angle_beta   90.00
_cell.angle_gamma   90.00
#
_symmetry.space_group_name_H-M   'P 1'
#
loop_
_entity.id
_entity.type
_entity.pdbx_description
1 polymer ?
#
loop_
_entity_poly.entity_id
_entity_poly.type
_entity_poly.pdbx_seq_one_letter_code
_entity_poly.pdbx_strand_id
1 'polypeptide(L)'
;METQIGFELCTAGSAEMLTIKGKCTISRGTLMILSPVFPMLELSRNADYEFIKLQDNIENLYPLIVHNISSPQQIYSITPFLHLAVEQQHYFTLCIDKIREKEAQLACINNSLQRNIMSSVVSLLKQETILEHALLFIEQMEQAAHPISRKRQVLTTFLLALNQEYKQQRTVQYYATQQNLSSRHFADIVKQESGYTPMEWINMVTINHAKNLLQQPNVLVKQVADELGFPEQFTFRKYFKVHTGMSPTEFQRE
;
A
#
# COMPACT_ATOMS: atom_id res chain seq x y z
N MET A 1 -1.77 -13.40 0.91
CA MET A 1 -1.67 -11.94 1.13
C MET A 1 -0.21 -11.61 1.04
N GLU A 2 0.20 -10.77 0.11
CA GLU A 2 1.52 -10.16 0.21
C GLU A 2 1.49 -9.17 1.38
N THR A 3 1.93 -9.64 2.51
CA THR A 3 2.10 -8.85 3.73
C THR A 3 3.45 -8.14 3.68
N GLN A 4 3.68 -7.37 2.61
CA GLN A 4 4.92 -6.62 2.47
C GLN A 4 4.75 -5.21 3.02
N ILE A 5 5.77 -4.76 3.72
CA ILE A 5 5.91 -3.40 4.21
C ILE A 5 7.24 -2.83 3.73
N GLY A 6 7.29 -1.53 3.52
CA GLY A 6 8.52 -0.87 3.08
C GLY A 6 8.29 0.54 2.61
N PHE A 7 9.14 0.98 1.70
CA PHE A 7 9.14 2.34 1.18
C PHE A 7 9.38 2.37 -0.32
N GLU A 8 8.85 3.40 -0.96
CA GLU A 8 9.13 3.76 -2.34
C GLU A 8 9.56 5.22 -2.40
N LEU A 9 10.74 5.50 -2.96
CA LEU A 9 11.23 6.85 -3.19
C LEU A 9 11.12 7.19 -4.68
N CYS A 10 10.37 8.23 -5.00
CA CYS A 10 10.32 8.79 -6.34
C CYS A 10 11.64 9.49 -6.67
N THR A 11 12.33 9.05 -7.73
CA THR A 11 13.62 9.57 -8.17
C THR A 11 13.51 10.48 -9.37
N ALA A 12 12.47 10.32 -10.20
CA ALA A 12 12.16 11.20 -11.34
C ALA A 12 10.66 11.20 -11.64
N GLY A 13 10.21 12.18 -12.40
CA GLY A 13 8.83 12.31 -12.85
C GLY A 13 7.83 12.57 -11.74
N SER A 14 6.58 12.18 -11.97
CA SER A 14 5.49 12.33 -11.00
C SER A 14 4.39 11.31 -11.20
N ALA A 15 3.64 11.03 -10.12
CA ALA A 15 2.45 10.20 -10.12
C ALA A 15 1.33 10.83 -9.29
N GLU A 16 0.08 10.64 -9.69
CA GLU A 16 -1.09 11.00 -8.87
C GLU A 16 -1.54 9.78 -8.05
N MET A 17 -1.62 9.97 -6.76
CA MET A 17 -2.06 8.95 -5.82
C MET A 17 -3.35 9.39 -5.12
N LEU A 18 -4.22 8.43 -4.86
CA LEU A 18 -5.34 8.63 -3.97
C LEU A 18 -5.01 8.03 -2.61
N THR A 19 -5.05 8.85 -1.59
CA THR A 19 -4.79 8.46 -0.20
C THR A 19 -6.02 8.71 0.66
N ILE A 20 -5.95 8.31 1.91
CA ILE A 20 -6.95 8.65 2.93
C ILE A 20 -7.15 10.17 3.11
N LYS A 21 -6.20 10.98 2.69
CA LYS A 21 -6.28 12.46 2.76
C LYS A 21 -6.77 13.11 1.45
N GLY A 22 -7.14 12.29 0.46
CA GLY A 22 -7.53 12.73 -0.88
C GLY A 22 -6.44 12.53 -1.91
N LYS A 23 -6.59 13.17 -3.07
CA LYS A 23 -5.60 13.15 -4.13
C LYS A 23 -4.33 13.90 -3.72
N CYS A 24 -3.19 13.32 -4.03
CA CYS A 24 -1.90 13.96 -3.87
C CYS A 24 -0.99 13.64 -5.06
N THR A 25 -0.06 14.52 -5.34
CA THR A 25 0.97 14.31 -6.35
C THR A 25 2.26 13.87 -5.67
N ILE A 26 2.77 12.73 -6.10
CA ILE A 26 4.10 12.26 -5.74
C ILE A 26 5.07 12.79 -6.79
N SER A 27 6.16 13.37 -6.36
CA SER A 27 7.20 13.91 -7.23
C SER A 27 8.58 13.54 -6.70
N ARG A 28 9.62 13.85 -7.47
CA ARG A 28 11.01 13.57 -7.08
C ARG A 28 11.30 13.99 -5.63
N GLY A 29 11.91 13.08 -4.87
CA GLY A 29 12.24 13.26 -3.46
C GLY A 29 11.11 12.84 -2.51
N THR A 30 9.96 12.43 -3.01
CA THR A 30 8.87 11.94 -2.15
C THR A 30 9.09 10.47 -1.82
N LEU A 31 9.21 10.18 -0.53
CA LEU A 31 9.24 8.83 0.04
C LEU A 31 7.83 8.43 0.45
N MET A 32 7.35 7.28 -0.02
CA MET A 32 6.05 6.72 0.33
C MET A 32 6.20 5.50 1.23
N ILE A 33 5.34 5.38 2.24
CA ILE A 33 5.19 4.13 3.01
C ILE A 33 4.37 3.14 2.18
N LEU A 34 4.93 1.96 1.95
CA LEU A 34 4.22 0.81 1.41
C LEU A 34 3.76 -0.06 2.58
N SER A 35 2.48 -0.09 2.83
CA SER A 35 1.93 -0.85 3.95
C SER A 35 0.46 -1.18 3.72
N PRO A 36 -0.01 -2.38 4.12
CA PRO A 36 -1.43 -2.72 4.09
C PRO A 36 -2.30 -1.78 4.93
N VAL A 37 -1.69 -1.10 5.91
CA VAL A 37 -2.40 -0.17 6.81
C VAL A 37 -2.66 1.19 6.16
N PHE A 38 -1.89 1.56 5.14
CA PHE A 38 -2.05 2.81 4.40
C PHE A 38 -2.49 2.51 2.96
N PRO A 39 -3.78 2.28 2.71
CA PRO A 39 -4.24 2.05 1.36
C PRO A 39 -3.99 3.30 0.51
N MET A 40 -3.19 3.12 -0.51
CA MET A 40 -2.94 4.12 -1.55
C MET A 40 -3.29 3.51 -2.90
N LEU A 41 -3.94 4.31 -3.74
CA LEU A 41 -4.28 3.90 -5.10
C LEU A 41 -3.57 4.83 -6.07
N GLU A 42 -2.79 4.26 -6.96
CA GLU A 42 -2.25 5.00 -8.08
C GLU A 42 -3.36 5.31 -9.07
N LEU A 43 -3.55 6.61 -9.36
CA LEU A 43 -4.54 7.08 -10.33
C LEU A 43 -3.91 7.23 -11.72
N SER A 44 -2.71 7.80 -11.78
CA SER A 44 -1.95 7.99 -13.00
C SER A 44 -0.48 8.18 -12.68
N ARG A 45 0.40 7.95 -13.68
CA ARG A 45 1.82 8.30 -13.62
C ARG A 45 2.27 8.90 -14.94
N ASN A 46 3.25 9.79 -14.87
CA ASN A 46 3.90 10.30 -16.06
C ASN A 46 4.85 9.26 -16.66
N ALA A 47 5.15 9.39 -17.95
CA ALA A 47 6.04 8.44 -18.65
C ALA A 47 7.49 8.42 -18.11
N ASP A 48 7.91 9.50 -17.47
CA ASP A 48 9.23 9.69 -16.85
C ASP A 48 9.25 9.36 -15.35
N TYR A 49 8.17 8.75 -14.80
CA TYR A 49 8.12 8.35 -13.40
C TYR A 49 9.06 7.20 -13.12
N GLU A 50 10.05 7.48 -12.29
CA GLU A 50 11.03 6.51 -11.81
C GLU A 50 11.03 6.45 -10.29
N PHE A 51 11.28 5.26 -9.75
CA PHE A 51 11.33 5.05 -8.30
C PHE A 51 12.33 3.96 -7.91
N ILE A 52 12.80 4.06 -6.68
CA ILE A 52 13.50 2.96 -6.01
C ILE A 52 12.64 2.45 -4.87
N LYS A 53 12.63 1.14 -4.68
CA LYS A 53 11.71 0.45 -3.77
C LYS A 53 12.46 -0.49 -2.85
N LEU A 54 12.12 -0.46 -1.58
CA LEU A 54 12.56 -1.40 -0.58
C LEU A 54 11.35 -2.01 0.10
N GLN A 55 11.27 -3.34 0.11
CA GLN A 55 10.20 -4.09 0.77
C GLN A 55 10.76 -5.30 1.49
N ASP A 56 10.12 -5.63 2.61
CA ASP A 56 10.34 -6.89 3.33
C ASP A 56 9.00 -7.46 3.80
N ASN A 57 8.99 -8.72 4.21
CA ASN A 57 7.79 -9.34 4.74
C ASN A 57 7.41 -8.68 6.09
N ILE A 58 6.13 -8.35 6.25
CA ILE A 58 5.61 -7.74 7.47
C ILE A 58 5.89 -8.62 8.71
N GLU A 59 5.94 -9.95 8.55
CA GLU A 59 6.25 -10.86 9.66
C GLU A 59 7.61 -10.60 10.29
N ASN A 60 8.57 -10.11 9.50
CA ASN A 60 9.91 -9.75 9.96
C ASN A 60 9.93 -8.41 10.71
N LEU A 61 9.04 -7.49 10.36
CA LEU A 61 9.01 -6.11 10.86
C LEU A 61 7.86 -5.85 11.84
N TYR A 62 6.79 -6.63 11.76
CA TYR A 62 5.59 -6.45 12.57
C TYR A 62 5.86 -6.42 14.08
N PRO A 63 6.69 -7.29 14.66
CA PRO A 63 7.00 -7.23 16.08
C PRO A 63 7.68 -5.91 16.48
N LEU A 64 8.52 -5.35 15.60
CA LEU A 64 9.25 -4.12 15.85
C LEU A 64 8.36 -2.87 15.74
N ILE A 65 7.43 -2.87 14.77
CA ILE A 65 6.55 -1.74 14.52
C ILE A 65 5.40 -1.70 15.53
N VAL A 66 4.76 -2.84 15.81
CA VAL A 66 3.58 -2.91 16.69
C VAL A 66 3.93 -2.65 18.16
N HIS A 67 5.12 -3.07 18.62
CA HIS A 67 5.57 -2.76 19.98
C HIS A 67 5.78 -1.26 20.23
N ASN A 68 6.03 -0.48 19.18
CA ASN A 68 6.32 0.94 19.28
C ASN A 68 5.13 1.85 18.96
N ILE A 69 4.05 1.32 18.36
CA ILE A 69 2.83 2.09 18.10
C ILE A 69 1.88 1.90 19.26
N SER A 70 1.90 2.83 20.20
CA SER A 70 1.16 2.77 21.47
C SER A 70 -0.36 2.92 21.29
N SER A 71 -0.86 3.42 20.16
CA SER A 71 -2.29 3.52 19.89
C SER A 71 -2.62 3.54 18.39
N PRO A 72 -3.72 2.89 17.96
CA PRO A 72 -4.22 2.97 16.58
C PRO A 72 -4.46 4.41 16.10
N GLN A 73 -4.72 5.34 17.02
CA GLN A 73 -4.99 6.75 16.72
C GLN A 73 -3.76 7.48 16.16
N GLN A 74 -2.55 7.05 16.51
CA GLN A 74 -1.32 7.60 15.95
C GLN A 74 -1.17 7.30 14.46
N ILE A 75 -1.60 6.11 14.01
CA ILE A 75 -1.58 5.70 12.60
C ILE A 75 -2.44 6.64 11.74
N TYR A 76 -3.54 7.15 12.30
CA TYR A 76 -4.50 7.99 11.57
C TYR A 76 -3.97 9.41 11.25
N SER A 77 -2.96 9.86 11.97
CA SER A 77 -2.31 11.16 11.72
C SER A 77 -1.21 11.09 10.67
N ILE A 78 -0.70 9.89 10.37
CA ILE A 78 0.40 9.71 9.43
C ILE A 78 -0.02 10.10 8.02
N THR A 79 0.73 10.99 7.41
CA THR A 79 0.75 11.17 5.96
C THR A 79 1.58 10.03 5.39
N PRO A 80 1.07 9.22 4.44
CA PRO A 80 1.80 8.06 3.95
C PRO A 80 2.99 8.44 3.04
N PHE A 81 3.30 9.71 2.93
CA PHE A 81 4.42 10.22 2.14
C PHE A 81 5.12 11.38 2.87
N LEU A 82 6.40 11.49 2.61
CA LEU A 82 7.32 12.46 3.19
C LEU A 82 8.23 12.97 2.08
N HIS A 83 8.46 14.27 2.01
CA HIS A 83 9.45 14.82 1.08
C HIS A 83 10.83 14.86 1.76
N LEU A 84 11.77 14.10 1.21
CA LEU A 84 13.12 13.98 1.75
C LEU A 84 14.01 15.14 1.31
N ALA A 85 14.86 15.64 2.20
CA ALA A 85 15.97 16.48 1.86
C ALA A 85 16.96 15.74 0.92
N VAL A 86 17.76 16.48 0.15
CA VAL A 86 18.68 15.89 -0.84
C VAL A 86 19.66 14.90 -0.19
N GLU A 87 20.15 15.22 0.99
CA GLU A 87 21.05 14.35 1.77
C GLU A 87 20.37 13.05 2.18
N GLN A 88 19.10 13.11 2.59
CA GLN A 88 18.31 11.94 2.95
C GLN A 88 18.00 11.07 1.73
N GLN A 89 17.70 11.68 0.57
CA GLN A 89 17.50 10.95 -0.69
C GLN A 89 18.77 10.18 -1.07
N HIS A 90 19.94 10.84 -0.97
CA HIS A 90 21.23 10.22 -1.27
C HIS A 90 21.51 9.06 -0.30
N TYR A 91 21.30 9.26 0.99
CA TYR A 91 21.48 8.22 2.00
C TYR A 91 20.59 7.00 1.74
N PHE A 92 19.29 7.21 1.46
CA PHE A 92 18.36 6.13 1.11
C PHE A 92 18.84 5.35 -0.11
N THR A 93 19.31 6.05 -1.16
CA THR A 93 19.83 5.41 -2.37
C THR A 93 21.06 4.55 -2.06
N LEU A 94 22.00 5.04 -1.27
CA LEU A 94 23.17 4.26 -0.84
C LEU A 94 22.79 2.98 -0.06
N CYS A 95 21.81 3.07 0.83
CA CYS A 95 21.32 1.90 1.57
C CYS A 95 20.73 0.85 0.63
N ILE A 96 19.92 1.27 -0.35
CA ILE A 96 19.33 0.36 -1.34
C ILE A 96 20.41 -0.28 -2.22
N ASP A 97 21.39 0.49 -2.68
CA ASP A 97 22.46 -0.03 -3.53
C ASP A 97 23.32 -1.06 -2.77
N LYS A 98 23.62 -0.81 -1.49
CA LYS A 98 24.28 -1.78 -0.61
C LYS A 98 23.48 -3.08 -0.46
N ILE A 99 22.16 -2.98 -0.30
CA ILE A 99 21.28 -4.15 -0.21
C ILE A 99 21.31 -4.93 -1.53
N ARG A 100 21.17 -4.25 -2.67
CA ARG A 100 21.22 -4.87 -4.01
C ARG A 100 22.54 -5.57 -4.29
N GLU A 101 23.66 -4.96 -3.88
CA GLU A 101 24.98 -5.59 -3.97
C GLU A 101 25.03 -6.90 -3.17
N LYS A 102 24.51 -6.90 -1.94
CA LYS A 102 24.45 -8.10 -1.09
C LYS A 102 23.50 -9.17 -1.64
N GLU A 103 22.39 -8.79 -2.23
CA GLU A 103 21.47 -9.70 -2.92
C GLU A 103 22.15 -10.34 -4.14
N ALA A 104 22.88 -9.56 -4.93
CA ALA A 104 23.66 -10.09 -6.06
C ALA A 104 24.77 -11.09 -5.59
N GLN A 105 25.47 -10.77 -4.51
CA GLN A 105 26.44 -11.69 -3.90
C GLN A 105 25.75 -12.97 -3.41
N LEU A 106 24.57 -12.87 -2.77
CA LEU A 106 23.79 -14.01 -2.29
C LEU A 106 23.41 -14.98 -3.43
N ALA A 107 23.06 -14.44 -4.60
CA ALA A 107 22.70 -15.25 -5.77
C ALA A 107 23.87 -16.13 -6.27
N CYS A 108 25.11 -15.71 -6.05
CA CYS A 108 26.33 -16.43 -6.48
C CYS A 108 26.85 -17.45 -5.46
N ILE A 109 26.30 -17.48 -4.24
CA ILE A 109 26.78 -18.38 -3.17
C ILE A 109 26.22 -19.79 -3.36
N ASN A 110 27.11 -20.78 -3.47
CA ASN A 110 26.73 -22.21 -3.59
C ASN A 110 26.70 -22.94 -2.23
N ASN A 111 27.50 -22.52 -1.27
CA ASN A 111 27.56 -23.15 0.05
C ASN A 111 26.30 -22.76 0.87
N SER A 112 25.57 -23.76 1.39
CA SER A 112 24.31 -23.57 2.10
C SER A 112 24.48 -22.74 3.38
N LEU A 113 25.50 -22.96 4.17
CA LEU A 113 25.78 -22.22 5.41
C LEU A 113 26.10 -20.76 5.10
N GLN A 114 26.96 -20.50 4.12
CA GLN A 114 27.27 -19.13 3.69
C GLN A 114 26.04 -18.43 3.13
N ARG A 115 25.20 -19.13 2.35
CA ARG A 115 23.93 -18.60 1.81
C ARG A 115 22.99 -18.19 2.94
N ASN A 116 22.81 -19.02 3.96
CA ASN A 116 21.95 -18.72 5.10
C ASN A 116 22.43 -17.48 5.87
N ILE A 117 23.76 -17.39 6.12
CA ILE A 117 24.34 -16.22 6.80
C ILE A 117 24.16 -14.97 5.94
N MET A 118 24.43 -15.02 4.63
CA MET A 118 24.26 -13.87 3.73
C MET A 118 22.80 -13.45 3.61
N SER A 119 21.85 -14.40 3.57
CA SER A 119 20.41 -14.12 3.60
C SER A 119 20.02 -13.35 4.88
N SER A 120 20.56 -13.75 6.03
CA SER A 120 20.35 -13.03 7.29
C SER A 120 20.94 -11.61 7.25
N VAL A 121 22.12 -11.43 6.65
CA VAL A 121 22.72 -10.09 6.47
C VAL A 121 21.83 -9.20 5.61
N VAL A 122 21.31 -9.72 4.48
CA VAL A 122 20.40 -8.97 3.60
C VAL A 122 19.12 -8.58 4.36
N SER A 123 18.53 -9.51 5.10
CA SER A 123 17.31 -9.25 5.89
C SER A 123 17.55 -8.17 6.95
N LEU A 124 18.64 -8.23 7.68
CA LEU A 124 18.99 -7.23 8.70
C LEU A 124 19.22 -5.84 8.09
N LEU A 125 19.91 -5.75 6.95
CA LEU A 125 20.08 -4.46 6.25
C LEU A 125 18.75 -3.86 5.77
N LYS A 126 17.84 -4.68 5.28
CA LYS A 126 16.48 -4.24 4.91
C LYS A 126 15.73 -3.71 6.13
N GLN A 127 15.74 -4.46 7.22
CA GLN A 127 15.07 -4.09 8.47
C GLN A 127 15.63 -2.78 9.03
N GLU A 128 16.96 -2.64 9.13
CA GLU A 128 17.63 -1.42 9.57
C GLU A 128 17.17 -0.22 8.72
N THR A 129 17.27 -0.32 7.39
CA THR A 129 16.90 0.76 6.48
C THR A 129 15.42 1.13 6.60
N ILE A 130 14.51 0.16 6.74
CA ILE A 130 13.08 0.41 6.91
C ILE A 130 12.79 1.10 8.24
N LEU A 131 13.43 0.68 9.33
CA LEU A 131 13.24 1.29 10.65
C LEU A 131 13.78 2.72 10.71
N GLU A 132 14.97 2.98 10.16
CA GLU A 132 15.52 4.33 10.10
C GLU A 132 14.59 5.30 9.36
N HIS A 133 14.01 4.86 8.23
CA HIS A 133 13.09 5.70 7.48
C HIS A 133 11.71 5.82 8.17
N ALA A 134 11.30 4.81 8.94
CA ALA A 134 10.11 4.91 9.78
C ALA A 134 10.25 6.00 10.86
N LEU A 135 11.44 6.23 11.40
CA LEU A 135 11.70 7.31 12.35
C LEU A 135 11.39 8.69 11.76
N LEU A 136 11.74 8.92 10.47
CA LEU A 136 11.43 10.19 9.79
C LEU A 136 9.93 10.47 9.74
N PHE A 137 9.11 9.42 9.56
CA PHE A 137 7.66 9.56 9.59
C PHE A 137 7.13 9.85 11.00
N ILE A 138 7.72 9.25 12.03
CA ILE A 138 7.34 9.48 13.44
C ILE A 138 7.66 10.92 13.84
N GLU A 139 8.83 11.43 13.51
CA GLU A 139 9.22 12.82 13.77
C GLU A 139 8.25 13.82 13.12
N GLN A 140 7.83 13.55 11.88
CA GLN A 140 6.84 14.37 11.19
C GLN A 140 5.46 14.31 11.86
N MET A 141 5.09 13.15 12.43
CA MET A 141 3.83 12.99 13.15
C MET A 141 3.77 13.84 14.42
N GLU A 142 4.85 13.87 15.18
CA GLU A 142 4.92 14.65 16.42
C GLU A 142 4.78 16.15 16.16
N GLN A 143 5.31 16.61 15.01
CA GLN A 143 5.17 18.01 14.58
C GLN A 143 3.76 18.35 14.07
N ALA A 144 3.01 17.34 13.59
CA ALA A 144 1.68 17.51 12.98
C ALA A 144 0.51 17.16 13.92
N ALA A 145 0.74 16.99 15.22
CA ALA A 145 -0.24 16.52 16.19
C ALA A 145 -1.43 17.48 16.37
N HIS A 146 -2.38 17.40 15.45
CA HIS A 146 -3.72 17.98 15.59
C HIS A 146 -4.73 16.89 15.97
N PRO A 147 -5.72 17.19 16.84
CA PRO A 147 -6.75 16.23 17.18
C PRO A 147 -7.53 15.83 15.93
N ILE A 148 -7.60 14.51 15.68
CA ILE A 148 -8.27 13.97 14.52
C ILE A 148 -9.78 14.08 14.69
N SER A 149 -10.48 14.66 13.72
CA SER A 149 -11.93 14.75 13.75
C SER A 149 -12.58 13.35 13.76
N ARG A 150 -13.76 13.21 14.39
CA ARG A 150 -14.53 11.97 14.38
C ARG A 150 -14.83 11.49 12.94
N LYS A 151 -15.09 12.41 12.03
CA LYS A 151 -15.33 12.08 10.62
C LYS A 151 -14.11 11.44 9.97
N ARG A 152 -12.93 11.97 10.26
CA ARG A 152 -11.66 11.42 9.77
C ARG A 152 -11.40 10.03 10.35
N GLN A 153 -11.73 9.79 11.62
CA GLN A 153 -11.65 8.45 12.22
C GLN A 153 -12.56 7.46 11.51
N VAL A 154 -13.81 7.86 11.18
CA VAL A 154 -14.76 7.03 10.42
C VAL A 154 -14.18 6.63 9.06
N LEU A 155 -13.65 7.58 8.30
CA LEU A 155 -13.02 7.30 7.01
C LEU A 155 -11.86 6.32 7.15
N THR A 156 -10.95 6.56 8.08
CA THR A 156 -9.75 5.73 8.23
C THR A 156 -10.09 4.31 8.68
N THR A 157 -11.00 4.18 9.67
CA THR A 157 -11.50 2.86 10.09
C THR A 157 -12.12 2.09 8.93
N PHE A 158 -12.90 2.77 8.09
CA PHE A 158 -13.46 2.17 6.88
C PHE A 158 -12.38 1.66 5.94
N LEU A 159 -11.38 2.48 5.61
CA LEU A 159 -10.35 2.12 4.64
C LEU A 159 -9.45 0.98 5.15
N LEU A 160 -9.18 0.94 6.45
CA LEU A 160 -8.46 -0.18 7.08
C LEU A 160 -9.28 -1.48 6.97
N ALA A 161 -10.55 -1.44 7.37
CA ALA A 161 -11.44 -2.60 7.26
C ALA A 161 -11.61 -3.04 5.80
N LEU A 162 -11.77 -2.10 4.87
CA LEU A 162 -11.89 -2.39 3.44
C LEU A 162 -10.65 -3.11 2.91
N ASN A 163 -9.45 -2.65 3.27
CA ASN A 163 -8.21 -3.30 2.82
C ASN A 163 -8.06 -4.73 3.34
N GLN A 164 -8.59 -5.04 4.50
CA GLN A 164 -8.57 -6.38 5.08
C GLN A 164 -9.67 -7.30 4.52
N GLU A 165 -10.85 -6.74 4.25
CA GLU A 165 -12.09 -7.51 4.04
C GLU A 165 -12.67 -7.40 2.61
N TYR A 166 -12.05 -6.66 1.69
CA TYR A 166 -12.55 -6.42 0.33
C TYR A 166 -12.88 -7.70 -0.46
N LYS A 167 -12.25 -8.82 -0.12
CA LYS A 167 -12.52 -10.12 -0.74
C LYS A 167 -13.92 -10.65 -0.40
N GLN A 168 -14.38 -10.40 0.81
CA GLN A 168 -15.60 -10.96 1.38
C GLN A 168 -16.72 -9.92 1.51
N GLN A 169 -16.37 -8.67 1.79
CA GLN A 169 -17.31 -7.61 2.14
C GLN A 169 -17.25 -6.46 1.13
N ARG A 170 -18.32 -6.32 0.31
CA ARG A 170 -18.40 -5.30 -0.74
C ARG A 170 -19.66 -4.44 -0.64
N THR A 171 -20.29 -4.39 0.52
CA THR A 171 -21.50 -3.59 0.74
C THR A 171 -21.25 -2.40 1.67
N VAL A 172 -21.77 -1.25 1.32
CA VAL A 172 -21.66 -0.04 2.15
C VAL A 172 -22.30 -0.27 3.53
N GLN A 173 -23.39 -1.03 3.57
CA GLN A 173 -24.09 -1.34 4.81
C GLN A 173 -23.22 -2.06 5.82
N TYR A 174 -22.41 -3.01 5.38
CA TYR A 174 -21.49 -3.74 6.24
C TYR A 174 -20.56 -2.80 7.01
N TYR A 175 -19.85 -1.93 6.30
CA TYR A 175 -18.88 -0.99 6.90
C TYR A 175 -19.56 0.09 7.76
N ALA A 176 -20.73 0.53 7.38
CA ALA A 176 -21.53 1.46 8.17
C ALA A 176 -21.95 0.85 9.52
N THR A 177 -22.43 -0.40 9.49
CA THR A 177 -22.85 -1.13 10.71
C THR A 177 -21.70 -1.37 11.67
N GLN A 178 -20.50 -1.69 11.18
CA GLN A 178 -19.29 -1.83 11.99
C GLN A 178 -18.96 -0.56 12.80
N GLN A 179 -19.40 0.60 12.33
CA GLN A 179 -19.16 1.87 12.99
C GLN A 179 -20.39 2.46 13.67
N ASN A 180 -21.46 1.67 13.80
CA ASN A 180 -22.74 2.09 14.38
C ASN A 180 -23.36 3.30 13.69
N LEU A 181 -23.23 3.37 12.34
CA LEU A 181 -23.76 4.44 11.51
C LEU A 181 -24.81 3.90 10.52
N SER A 182 -25.77 4.74 10.14
CA SER A 182 -26.61 4.44 8.99
C SER A 182 -25.78 4.53 7.70
N SER A 183 -26.13 3.71 6.69
CA SER A 183 -25.42 3.71 5.39
C SER A 183 -25.38 5.09 4.75
N ARG A 184 -26.43 5.88 4.89
CA ARG A 184 -26.49 7.26 4.36
C ARG A 184 -25.49 8.17 5.06
N HIS A 185 -25.56 8.25 6.39
CA HIS A 185 -24.66 9.11 7.16
C HIS A 185 -23.19 8.72 7.00
N PHE A 186 -22.93 7.42 6.97
CA PHE A 186 -21.59 6.87 6.66
C PHE A 186 -21.11 7.31 5.27
N ALA A 187 -21.97 7.19 4.23
CA ALA A 187 -21.62 7.58 2.87
C ALA A 187 -21.33 9.09 2.76
N ASP A 188 -22.12 9.91 3.45
CA ASP A 188 -21.92 11.37 3.49
C ASP A 188 -20.58 11.73 4.13
N ILE A 189 -20.22 11.09 5.25
CA ILE A 189 -18.92 11.29 5.91
C ILE A 189 -17.76 10.88 4.99
N VAL A 190 -17.79 9.67 4.45
CA VAL A 190 -16.72 9.14 3.60
C VAL A 190 -16.52 10.03 2.38
N LYS A 191 -17.63 10.44 1.71
CA LYS A 191 -17.55 11.32 0.54
C LYS A 191 -17.03 12.71 0.90
N GLN A 192 -17.43 13.26 2.03
CA GLN A 192 -16.98 14.58 2.48
C GLN A 192 -15.49 14.60 2.80
N GLU A 193 -14.98 13.55 3.45
CA GLU A 193 -13.58 13.47 3.89
C GLU A 193 -12.60 13.03 2.78
N SER A 194 -13.05 12.21 1.82
CA SER A 194 -12.18 11.63 0.78
C SER A 194 -12.48 12.11 -0.65
N GLY A 195 -13.61 12.75 -0.87
CA GLY A 195 -14.10 13.10 -2.22
C GLY A 195 -14.79 11.96 -2.97
N TYR A 196 -14.73 10.72 -2.47
CA TYR A 196 -15.31 9.53 -3.09
C TYR A 196 -16.33 8.87 -2.18
N THR A 197 -17.35 8.28 -2.78
CA THR A 197 -18.32 7.46 -2.05
C THR A 197 -17.69 6.15 -1.55
N PRO A 198 -18.26 5.51 -0.50
CA PRO A 198 -17.78 4.20 -0.05
C PRO A 198 -17.79 3.14 -1.15
N MET A 199 -18.79 3.16 -2.04
CA MET A 199 -18.87 2.20 -3.15
C MET A 199 -17.74 2.42 -4.18
N GLU A 200 -17.41 3.67 -4.48
CA GLU A 200 -16.25 3.97 -5.34
C GLU A 200 -14.96 3.46 -4.72
N TRP A 201 -14.75 3.63 -3.40
CA TRP A 201 -13.61 3.08 -2.69
C TRP A 201 -13.56 1.54 -2.77
N ILE A 202 -14.69 0.87 -2.51
CA ILE A 202 -14.79 -0.60 -2.59
C ILE A 202 -14.40 -1.07 -4.01
N ASN A 203 -14.92 -0.41 -5.04
CA ASN A 203 -14.62 -0.75 -6.42
C ASN A 203 -13.14 -0.50 -6.75
N MET A 204 -12.58 0.66 -6.40
CA MET A 204 -11.18 1.00 -6.65
C MET A 204 -10.23 0.00 -5.99
N VAL A 205 -10.43 -0.33 -4.72
CA VAL A 205 -9.59 -1.30 -4.01
C VAL A 205 -9.70 -2.69 -4.66
N THR A 206 -10.91 -3.16 -4.94
CA THR A 206 -11.13 -4.47 -5.57
C THR A 206 -10.47 -4.55 -6.95
N ILE A 207 -10.61 -3.52 -7.79
CA ILE A 207 -10.03 -3.46 -9.13
C ILE A 207 -8.50 -3.38 -9.08
N ASN A 208 -7.95 -2.61 -8.15
CA ASN A 208 -6.50 -2.51 -7.99
C ASN A 208 -5.88 -3.87 -7.64
N HIS A 209 -6.48 -4.59 -6.68
CA HIS A 209 -6.05 -5.95 -6.37
C HIS A 209 -6.24 -6.92 -7.54
N ALA A 210 -7.33 -6.78 -8.30
CA ALA A 210 -7.56 -7.58 -9.51
C ALA A 210 -6.45 -7.37 -10.55
N LYS A 211 -6.06 -6.11 -10.80
CA LYS A 211 -4.97 -5.78 -11.73
C LYS A 211 -3.64 -6.39 -11.28
N ASN A 212 -3.29 -6.25 -10.00
CA ASN A 212 -2.06 -6.81 -9.44
C ASN A 212 -2.00 -8.34 -9.58
N LEU A 213 -3.11 -9.03 -9.31
CA LEU A 213 -3.20 -10.48 -9.49
C LEU A 213 -3.10 -10.89 -10.96
N LEU A 214 -3.77 -10.15 -11.86
CA LEU A 214 -3.76 -10.45 -13.30
C LEU A 214 -2.38 -10.23 -13.95
N GLN A 215 -1.52 -9.41 -13.38
CA GLN A 215 -0.14 -9.17 -13.84
C GLN A 215 0.83 -10.27 -13.42
N GLN A 216 0.43 -11.18 -12.53
CA GLN A 216 1.29 -12.30 -12.13
C GLN A 216 1.46 -13.29 -13.29
N PRO A 217 2.66 -13.86 -13.49
CA PRO A 217 2.90 -14.80 -14.57
C PRO A 217 2.03 -16.07 -14.41
N ASN A 218 1.44 -16.52 -15.51
CA ASN A 218 0.64 -17.76 -15.60
C ASN A 218 -0.63 -17.81 -14.72
N VAL A 219 -1.11 -16.68 -14.19
CA VAL A 219 -2.35 -16.66 -13.42
C VAL A 219 -3.57 -16.81 -14.34
N LEU A 220 -4.52 -17.65 -13.94
CA LEU A 220 -5.79 -17.82 -14.67
C LEU A 220 -6.84 -16.83 -14.15
N VAL A 221 -7.62 -16.25 -15.04
CA VAL A 221 -8.73 -15.34 -14.68
C VAL A 221 -9.70 -15.97 -13.68
N LYS A 222 -9.88 -17.29 -13.74
CA LYS A 222 -10.70 -18.03 -12.76
C LYS A 222 -10.08 -17.97 -11.36
N GLN A 223 -8.78 -18.19 -11.23
CA GLN A 223 -8.08 -18.13 -9.96
C GLN A 223 -8.18 -16.73 -9.32
N VAL A 224 -8.06 -15.67 -10.16
CA VAL A 224 -8.25 -14.30 -9.70
C VAL A 224 -9.69 -14.06 -9.19
N ALA A 225 -10.69 -14.58 -9.90
CA ALA A 225 -12.09 -14.48 -9.48
C ALA A 225 -12.32 -15.17 -8.13
N ASP A 226 -11.81 -16.40 -7.98
CA ASP A 226 -11.91 -17.20 -6.76
C ASP A 226 -11.18 -16.51 -5.60
N GLU A 227 -9.96 -16.02 -5.83
CA GLU A 227 -9.18 -15.33 -4.80
C GLU A 227 -9.82 -14.03 -4.34
N LEU A 228 -10.45 -13.30 -5.25
CA LEU A 228 -11.19 -12.08 -4.92
C LEU A 228 -12.59 -12.38 -4.33
N GLY A 229 -12.98 -13.64 -4.16
CA GLY A 229 -14.26 -14.04 -3.59
C GLY A 229 -15.47 -13.73 -4.47
N PHE A 230 -15.30 -13.77 -5.80
CA PHE A 230 -16.45 -13.71 -6.71
C PHE A 230 -17.10 -15.09 -6.82
N PRO A 231 -18.44 -15.17 -6.80
CA PRO A 231 -19.13 -16.46 -6.86
C PRO A 231 -18.86 -17.22 -8.18
N GLU A 232 -18.62 -16.48 -9.24
CA GLU A 232 -18.36 -17.04 -10.58
C GLU A 232 -17.40 -16.15 -11.37
N GLN A 233 -16.58 -16.79 -12.22
CA GLN A 233 -15.66 -16.09 -13.12
C GLN A 233 -16.37 -15.09 -14.05
N PHE A 234 -17.59 -15.42 -14.48
CA PHE A 234 -18.38 -14.54 -15.34
C PHE A 234 -18.74 -13.24 -14.63
N THR A 235 -19.13 -13.31 -13.36
CA THR A 235 -19.45 -12.14 -12.54
C THR A 235 -18.22 -11.24 -12.38
N PHE A 236 -17.05 -11.83 -12.12
CA PHE A 236 -15.79 -11.09 -12.06
C PHE A 236 -15.45 -10.41 -13.40
N ARG A 237 -15.55 -11.14 -14.53
CA ARG A 237 -15.27 -10.58 -15.87
C ARG A 237 -16.14 -9.36 -16.16
N LYS A 238 -17.44 -9.45 -15.88
CA LYS A 238 -18.38 -8.34 -16.05
C LYS A 238 -18.03 -7.16 -15.16
N TYR A 239 -17.76 -7.42 -13.88
CA TYR A 239 -17.36 -6.41 -12.90
C TYR A 239 -16.07 -5.69 -13.33
N PHE A 240 -15.03 -6.43 -13.68
CA PHE A 240 -13.76 -5.89 -14.13
C PHE A 240 -13.92 -5.00 -15.37
N LYS A 241 -14.64 -5.50 -16.39
CA LYS A 241 -14.89 -4.75 -17.63
C LYS A 241 -15.65 -3.45 -17.41
N VAL A 242 -16.66 -3.45 -16.52
CA VAL A 242 -17.45 -2.25 -16.19
C VAL A 242 -16.55 -1.16 -15.56
N HIS A 243 -15.59 -1.56 -14.73
CA HIS A 243 -14.76 -0.61 -13.99
C HIS A 243 -13.43 -0.25 -14.68
N THR A 244 -12.97 -1.02 -15.66
CA THR A 244 -11.69 -0.78 -16.36
C THR A 244 -11.85 -0.47 -17.85
N GLY A 245 -13.03 -0.74 -18.42
CA GLY A 245 -13.28 -0.61 -19.85
C GLY A 245 -12.87 -1.85 -20.67
N MET A 246 -12.03 -2.73 -20.14
CA MET A 246 -11.51 -3.92 -20.84
C MET A 246 -11.75 -5.20 -20.03
N SER A 247 -11.74 -6.36 -20.73
CA SER A 247 -11.85 -7.64 -20.03
C SER A 247 -10.55 -8.01 -19.30
N PRO A 248 -10.59 -8.88 -18.26
CA PRO A 248 -9.38 -9.36 -17.60
C PRO A 248 -8.37 -9.99 -18.54
N THR A 249 -8.83 -10.71 -19.57
CA THR A 249 -7.95 -11.36 -20.55
C THR A 249 -7.29 -10.36 -21.51
N GLU A 250 -7.96 -9.26 -21.85
CA GLU A 250 -7.36 -8.16 -22.62
C GLU A 250 -6.29 -7.48 -21.78
N PHE A 251 -6.57 -7.19 -20.51
CA PHE A 251 -5.63 -6.59 -19.56
C PHE A 251 -4.34 -7.42 -19.35
N GLN A 252 -4.44 -8.77 -19.35
CA GLN A 252 -3.27 -9.65 -19.22
C GLN A 252 -2.33 -9.65 -20.44
N ARG A 253 -2.78 -9.13 -21.58
CA ARG A 253 -2.02 -9.12 -22.84
C ARG A 253 -1.31 -7.79 -23.10
N GLU A 254 -1.67 -6.75 -22.33
CA GLU A 254 -0.97 -5.46 -22.36
C GLU A 254 0.33 -5.54 -21.55
#